data_90828f6fbe6766a8b07d09ac53072528
#
_entry.id   90828f6fbe6766a8b07d09ac53072528
#
_cell.length_a   1.000
_cell.length_b   1.000
_cell.length_c   1.000
_cell.angle_alpha   90.00
_cell.angle_beta   90.00
_cell.angle_gamma   90.00
#
_symmetry.space_group_name_H-M   'P 1'
#
loop_
_entity.id
_entity.type
_entity.pdbx_description
1 polymer ?
#
loop_
_entity_poly.entity_id
_entity_poly.type
_entity_poly.pdbx_seq_one_letter_code
_entity_poly.pdbx_strand_id
1 'polypeptide(L)'
;MILTNSELNKVLKELDGWKIVDNQLSKEFKFKGFIQAFGFMTEVAITAETMDHHPEWSNVYNRVMVNLSTHSEGGITILDKELAMKIDSINNSI
;
A
#
# COMPACT_ATOMS: atom_id res chain seq x y z
N MET A 1 8.09 -8.05 13.31
CA MET A 1 8.64 -7.01 14.21
C MET A 1 8.35 -5.63 13.68
N ILE A 2 7.76 -4.80 14.52
CA ILE A 2 7.38 -3.43 14.13
C ILE A 2 8.63 -2.61 13.83
N LEU A 3 8.59 -1.81 12.76
CA LEU A 3 9.69 -0.93 12.41
C LEU A 3 9.82 0.21 13.41
N THR A 4 11.06 0.59 13.74
CA THR A 4 11.34 1.73 14.60
C THR A 4 11.05 3.04 13.87
N ASN A 5 10.99 4.16 14.59
CA ASN A 5 10.80 5.47 13.97
C ASN A 5 11.91 5.79 12.96
N SER A 6 13.14 5.41 13.26
CA SER A 6 14.27 5.59 12.38
C SER A 6 14.10 4.79 11.09
N GLU A 7 13.67 3.54 11.21
CA GLU A 7 13.39 2.67 10.05
C GLU A 7 12.22 3.20 9.22
N LEU A 8 11.16 3.68 9.88
CA LEU A 8 10.01 4.27 9.17
C LEU A 8 10.41 5.51 8.39
N ASN A 9 11.25 6.37 8.96
CA ASN A 9 11.74 7.55 8.25
C ASN A 9 12.51 7.16 6.99
N LYS A 10 13.31 6.10 7.07
CA LYS A 10 14.05 5.58 5.93
C LYS A 10 13.10 5.03 4.87
N VAL A 11 12.09 4.28 5.28
CA VAL A 11 11.06 3.74 4.37
C VAL A 11 10.37 4.88 3.62
N LEU A 12 9.98 5.93 4.32
CA LEU A 12 9.29 7.08 3.70
C LEU A 12 10.16 7.80 2.68
N LYS A 13 11.49 7.78 2.85
CA LYS A 13 12.40 8.34 1.86
C LYS A 13 12.50 7.48 0.61
N GLU A 14 12.32 6.18 0.75
CA GLU A 14 12.41 5.22 -0.35
C GLU A 14 11.10 5.06 -1.10
N LEU A 15 9.96 5.37 -0.46
CA LEU A 15 8.62 5.19 -1.02
C LEU A 15 7.98 6.54 -1.31
N ASP A 16 7.94 6.91 -2.58
CA ASP A 16 7.36 8.18 -3.02
C ASP A 16 5.84 8.20 -2.83
N GLY A 17 5.35 9.26 -2.19
CA GLY A 17 3.92 9.48 -2.03
C GLY A 17 3.26 8.72 -0.88
N TRP A 18 3.99 7.89 -0.18
CA TRP A 18 3.47 7.22 1.01
C TRP A 18 3.68 8.06 2.24
N LYS A 19 2.76 8.00 3.18
CA LYS A 19 2.86 8.68 4.47
C LYS A 19 2.28 7.79 5.56
N ILE A 20 2.55 8.15 6.81
CA ILE A 20 2.04 7.40 7.95
C ILE A 20 0.82 8.12 8.48
N VAL A 21 -0.30 7.42 8.52
CA VAL A 21 -1.58 7.92 9.05
C VAL A 21 -2.16 6.81 9.92
N ASP A 22 -2.46 7.13 11.17
CA ASP A 22 -3.04 6.17 12.12
C ASP A 22 -2.24 4.88 12.20
N ASN A 23 -0.92 5.03 12.25
CA ASN A 23 0.02 3.90 12.37
C ASN A 23 -0.04 2.94 11.18
N GLN A 24 -0.39 3.45 10.00
CA GLN A 24 -0.42 2.70 8.75
C GLN A 24 0.32 3.46 7.66
N LEU A 25 0.90 2.73 6.71
CA LEU A 25 1.39 3.35 5.47
C LEU A 25 0.19 3.63 4.58
N SER A 26 0.02 4.88 4.17
CA SER A 26 -1.15 5.31 3.42
C SER A 26 -0.76 6.04 2.14
N LYS A 27 -1.46 5.73 1.05
CA LYS A 27 -1.29 6.42 -0.23
C LYS A 27 -2.58 6.36 -1.02
N GLU A 28 -2.94 7.48 -1.65
CA GLU A 28 -4.07 7.53 -2.57
C GLU A 28 -3.57 7.41 -4.00
N PHE A 29 -4.22 6.55 -4.80
CA PHE A 29 -3.94 6.37 -6.21
C PHE A 29 -5.12 6.89 -7.01
N LYS A 30 -4.85 7.61 -8.10
CA LYS A 30 -5.88 8.20 -8.94
C LYS A 30 -5.69 7.75 -10.37
N PHE A 31 -6.79 7.36 -11.01
CA PHE A 31 -6.78 6.78 -12.35
C PHE A 31 -7.67 7.58 -13.30
N LYS A 32 -7.72 7.16 -14.56
CA LYS A 32 -8.57 7.81 -15.56
C LYS A 32 -10.06 7.58 -15.29
N GLY A 33 -10.40 6.40 -14.75
CA GLY A 33 -11.78 6.06 -14.48
C GLY A 33 -11.87 4.80 -13.63
N PHE A 34 -13.09 4.33 -13.46
CA PHE A 34 -13.38 3.21 -12.55
C PHE A 34 -12.79 1.89 -13.03
N ILE A 35 -12.84 1.61 -14.32
CA ILE A 35 -12.31 0.33 -14.85
C ILE A 35 -10.82 0.23 -14.59
N GLN A 36 -10.06 1.31 -14.84
CA GLN A 36 -8.63 1.31 -14.59
C GLN A 36 -8.33 1.17 -13.09
N ALA A 37 -9.09 1.86 -12.24
CA ALA A 37 -8.95 1.75 -10.79
C ALA A 37 -9.20 0.32 -10.33
N PHE A 38 -10.24 -0.32 -10.83
CA PHE A 38 -10.58 -1.68 -10.44
C PHE A 38 -9.58 -2.71 -10.96
N GLY A 39 -9.04 -2.47 -12.15
CA GLY A 39 -7.96 -3.29 -12.71
C GLY A 39 -6.71 -3.23 -11.84
N PHE A 40 -6.34 -2.04 -11.39
CA PHE A 40 -5.26 -1.85 -10.42
C PHE A 40 -5.53 -2.65 -9.14
N MET A 41 -6.73 -2.53 -8.58
CA MET A 41 -7.10 -3.26 -7.37
C MET A 41 -7.01 -4.78 -7.56
N THR A 42 -7.41 -5.27 -8.73
CA THR A 42 -7.33 -6.69 -9.03
C THR A 42 -5.90 -7.19 -9.00
N GLU A 43 -4.97 -6.46 -9.63
CA GLU A 43 -3.56 -6.85 -9.63
C GLU A 43 -2.96 -6.77 -8.23
N VAL A 44 -3.31 -5.74 -7.47
CA VAL A 44 -2.86 -5.63 -6.08
C VAL A 44 -3.41 -6.78 -5.24
N ALA A 45 -4.67 -7.15 -5.45
CA ALA A 45 -5.29 -8.24 -4.71
C ALA A 45 -4.54 -9.56 -4.95
N ILE A 46 -4.17 -9.85 -6.19
CA ILE A 46 -3.41 -11.07 -6.54
C ILE A 46 -2.05 -11.06 -5.83
N THR A 47 -1.36 -9.93 -5.87
CA THR A 47 -0.05 -9.78 -5.22
C THR A 47 -0.16 -9.93 -3.70
N ALA A 48 -1.15 -9.28 -3.09
CA ALA A 48 -1.37 -9.34 -1.65
C ALA A 48 -1.68 -10.76 -1.20
N GLU A 49 -2.46 -11.49 -1.99
CA GLU A 49 -2.79 -12.88 -1.69
C GLU A 49 -1.54 -13.76 -1.74
N THR A 50 -0.66 -13.53 -2.70
CA THR A 50 0.60 -14.26 -2.81
C THR A 50 1.48 -14.05 -1.57
N MET A 51 1.43 -12.88 -0.98
CA MET A 51 2.20 -12.53 0.21
C MET A 51 1.48 -12.95 1.50
N ASP A 52 0.22 -13.35 1.42
CA ASP A 52 -0.66 -13.52 2.58
C ASP A 52 -0.65 -12.28 3.47
N HIS A 53 -0.67 -11.11 2.83
CA HIS A 53 -0.64 -9.81 3.51
C HIS A 53 -1.56 -8.86 2.77
N HIS A 54 -2.68 -8.49 3.39
CA HIS A 54 -3.79 -7.83 2.69
C HIS A 54 -3.91 -6.36 3.08
N PRO A 55 -4.18 -5.47 2.10
CA PRO A 55 -4.36 -4.06 2.39
C PRO A 55 -5.74 -3.77 3.01
N GLU A 56 -5.82 -2.69 3.78
CA GLU A 56 -7.09 -2.06 4.10
C GLU A 56 -7.28 -0.95 3.09
N TRP A 57 -8.30 -1.03 2.27
CA TRP A 57 -8.44 -0.07 1.19
C TRP A 57 -9.90 0.26 0.89
N SER A 58 -10.08 1.35 0.16
CA SER A 58 -11.39 1.77 -0.31
C SER A 58 -11.26 2.32 -1.71
N ASN A 59 -12.36 2.27 -2.47
CA ASN A 59 -12.41 2.77 -3.83
C ASN A 59 -13.66 3.63 -4.01
N VAL A 60 -13.46 4.83 -4.55
CA VAL A 60 -14.54 5.70 -4.99
C VAL A 60 -14.20 6.12 -6.42
N TYR A 61 -14.95 5.59 -7.38
CA TYR A 61 -14.79 5.85 -8.81
C TYR A 61 -13.34 5.64 -9.27
N ASN A 62 -12.60 6.73 -9.52
CA ASN A 62 -11.23 6.66 -10.05
C ASN A 62 -10.14 6.74 -8.97
N ARG A 63 -10.52 6.72 -7.70
CA ARG A 63 -9.57 6.84 -6.59
C ARG A 63 -9.56 5.58 -5.75
N VAL A 64 -8.36 5.16 -5.38
CA VAL A 64 -8.16 4.02 -4.48
C VAL A 64 -7.27 4.50 -3.34
N MET A 65 -7.78 4.41 -2.11
CA MET A 65 -7.01 4.72 -0.92
C MET A 65 -6.48 3.41 -0.35
N VAL A 66 -5.17 3.30 -0.19
CA VAL A 66 -4.53 2.09 0.33
C VAL A 66 -3.90 2.38 1.68
N ASN A 67 -4.19 1.53 2.65
CA ASN A 67 -3.62 1.60 3.98
C ASN A 67 -3.01 0.24 4.33
N LEU A 68 -1.76 0.24 4.78
CA LEU A 68 -1.01 -0.99 5.07
C LEU A 68 -0.53 -1.01 6.51
N SER A 69 -0.81 -2.09 7.19
CA SER A 69 -0.26 -2.38 8.51
C SER A 69 -0.26 -3.89 8.72
N THR A 70 0.52 -4.35 9.69
CA THR A 70 0.59 -5.77 10.04
C THR A 70 -0.20 -5.99 11.32
N HIS A 71 -1.45 -6.46 11.18
CA HIS A 71 -2.38 -6.59 12.30
C HIS A 71 -1.85 -7.46 13.42
N SER A 72 -1.22 -8.58 13.10
CA SER A 72 -0.67 -9.50 14.09
C SER A 72 0.44 -8.87 14.94
N GLU A 73 1.07 -7.81 14.44
CA GLU A 73 2.15 -7.10 15.15
C GLU A 73 1.69 -5.77 15.73
N GLY A 74 0.51 -5.28 15.30
CA GLY A 74 -0.02 -4.02 15.78
C GLY A 74 0.63 -2.78 15.21
N GLY A 75 1.22 -2.87 14.02
CA GLY A 75 1.86 -1.72 13.40
C GLY A 75 2.51 -2.03 12.05
N ILE A 76 3.36 -1.13 11.59
CA ILE A 76 4.02 -1.23 10.30
C ILE A 76 5.26 -2.12 10.41
N THR A 77 5.38 -3.10 9.52
CA THR A 77 6.53 -4.00 9.45
C THR A 77 7.14 -3.97 8.03
N ILE A 78 8.18 -4.75 7.83
CA ILE A 78 8.82 -4.89 6.53
C ILE A 78 7.85 -5.44 5.47
N LEU A 79 6.85 -6.21 5.88
CA LEU A 79 5.83 -6.73 4.95
C LEU A 79 5.05 -5.58 4.31
N ASP A 80 4.76 -4.55 5.07
CA ASP A 80 4.04 -3.37 4.56
C ASP A 80 4.90 -2.60 3.56
N LYS A 81 6.19 -2.46 3.85
CA LYS A 81 7.12 -1.83 2.90
C LYS A 81 7.19 -2.63 1.60
N GLU A 82 7.33 -3.95 1.71
CA GLU A 82 7.41 -4.80 0.51
C GLU A 82 6.15 -4.73 -0.33
N LEU A 83 4.98 -4.76 0.31
CA LEU A 83 3.72 -4.64 -0.41
C LEU A 83 3.57 -3.26 -1.04
N ALA A 84 3.94 -2.19 -0.34
CA ALA A 84 3.91 -0.83 -0.88
C ALA A 84 4.76 -0.71 -2.14
N MET A 85 5.96 -1.29 -2.14
CA MET A 85 6.83 -1.28 -3.31
C MET A 85 6.19 -2.01 -4.49
N LYS A 86 5.56 -3.15 -4.24
CA LYS A 86 4.88 -3.91 -5.29
C LYS A 86 3.66 -3.18 -5.83
N ILE A 87 2.91 -2.52 -4.96
CA ILE A 87 1.76 -1.70 -5.36
C ILE A 87 2.21 -0.54 -6.26
N ASP A 88 3.29 0.15 -5.90
CA ASP A 88 3.84 1.22 -6.72
C ASP A 88 4.29 0.70 -8.09
N SER A 89 4.91 -0.47 -8.13
CA SER A 89 5.33 -1.10 -9.37
C SER A 89 4.14 -1.40 -10.28
N ILE A 90 3.05 -1.91 -9.71
CA ILE A 90 1.81 -2.16 -10.45
C ILE A 90 1.25 -0.86 -11.00
N ASN A 91 1.20 0.19 -10.18
CA ASN A 91 0.69 1.49 -10.60
C ASN A 91 1.53 2.08 -11.74
N ASN A 92 2.84 1.92 -11.69
CA ASN A 92 3.75 2.45 -12.72
C ASN A 92 3.61 1.72 -14.06
N SER A 93 2.99 0.54 -14.07
CA SER A 93 2.77 -0.26 -15.28
C SER A 93 1.45 0.08 -15.99
N ILE A 94 0.64 0.90 -15.39
CA ILE A 94 -0.70 1.23 -15.90
C ILE A 94 -0.67 2.45 -16.82
#